data_b64c323575c7749f2a3ec0bb1361e91a
#
_entry.id   b64c323575c7749f2a3ec0bb1361e91a
#
_cell.length_a   1.000
_cell.length_b   1.000
_cell.length_c   1.000
_cell.angle_alpha   90.00
_cell.angle_beta   90.00
_cell.angle_gamma   90.00
#
_symmetry.space_group_name_H-M   'P 1'
#
loop_
_entity.id
_entity.type
_entity.pdbx_description
1 polymer ?
#
loop_
_entity_poly.entity_id
_entity_poly.type
_entity_poly.pdbx_seq_one_letter_code
_entity_poly.pdbx_strand_id
1 'polypeptide(L)'
;MTTATAGGPPSAAVDPDVVEGRRSRRIAYLLLLPGVLWLVVFFVVPVVQLFTVSLQSDYPGAPGYYYRDVNFSNYVDALVEFWPHMLRSLLFGALATFFAFVLAYPLAYAMAFKAGRWRSVMLICVIAPFFTSFILRTIAWRQILADDGVVASVLTSLHLLPGGRITETWVAVVAGLTYNFLPFMVLPIYASLERADPRVIEAGGDLYASGLTTFARVTLPMSMPGVLAGTLLTFIPASGDYVNA
;
A
#
# COMPACT_ATOMS: atom_id res chain seq x y z
N MET A 1 -71.15 36.57 33.04
CA MET A 1 -71.11 35.13 32.77
C MET A 1 -70.16 34.90 31.62
N THR A 2 -68.88 34.57 31.94
CA THR A 2 -67.79 34.38 30.95
C THR A 2 -67.42 32.90 30.99
N THR A 3 -67.75 32.21 29.90
CA THR A 3 -67.44 30.79 29.71
C THR A 3 -65.96 30.62 29.36
N ALA A 4 -65.18 30.01 30.22
CA ALA A 4 -63.80 29.61 29.95
C ALA A 4 -63.80 28.33 29.11
N THR A 5 -63.27 28.41 27.88
CA THR A 5 -62.96 27.27 27.02
C THR A 5 -61.66 26.62 27.48
N ALA A 6 -61.75 25.38 27.98
CA ALA A 6 -60.59 24.55 28.29
C ALA A 6 -59.84 24.15 27.02
N GLY A 7 -58.61 24.66 26.88
CA GLY A 7 -57.70 24.23 25.84
C GLY A 7 -57.13 22.83 26.17
N GLY A 8 -57.39 21.84 25.31
CA GLY A 8 -56.79 20.54 25.40
C GLY A 8 -55.25 20.58 25.18
N PRO A 9 -54.50 19.60 25.69
CA PRO A 9 -53.04 19.56 25.52
C PRO A 9 -52.63 19.54 24.05
N PRO A 10 -51.55 20.24 23.65
CA PRO A 10 -51.10 20.21 22.28
C PRO A 10 -50.66 18.79 21.87
N SER A 11 -51.28 18.31 20.82
CA SER A 11 -50.86 17.07 20.14
C SER A 11 -49.39 17.22 19.78
N ALA A 12 -48.53 16.35 20.31
CA ALA A 12 -47.11 16.28 19.95
C ALA A 12 -47.00 15.92 18.49
N ALA A 13 -46.90 16.94 17.64
CA ALA A 13 -46.60 16.79 16.21
C ALA A 13 -45.21 16.18 16.12
N VAL A 14 -45.15 14.94 15.66
CA VAL A 14 -43.86 14.26 15.38
C VAL A 14 -43.18 15.05 14.25
N ASP A 15 -41.99 15.57 14.57
CA ASP A 15 -41.20 16.41 13.68
C ASP A 15 -40.92 15.65 12.38
N PRO A 16 -41.38 16.12 11.21
CA PRO A 16 -41.24 15.41 9.93
C PRO A 16 -39.78 15.14 9.57
N ASP A 17 -38.85 15.99 10.00
CA ASP A 17 -37.41 15.86 9.77
C ASP A 17 -36.83 14.65 10.48
N VAL A 18 -37.38 14.23 11.62
CA VAL A 18 -36.93 13.02 12.36
C VAL A 18 -37.37 11.73 11.68
N VAL A 19 -38.52 11.74 11.04
CA VAL A 19 -39.08 10.59 10.31
C VAL A 19 -38.36 10.41 8.98
N GLU A 20 -38.06 11.49 8.29
CA GLU A 20 -37.30 11.48 7.02
C GLU A 20 -35.85 11.01 7.22
N GLY A 21 -35.18 11.46 8.30
CA GLY A 21 -33.84 11.02 8.66
C GLY A 21 -33.75 9.53 8.96
N ARG A 22 -34.77 8.95 9.63
CA ARG A 22 -34.81 7.51 9.92
C ARG A 22 -35.05 6.65 8.68
N ARG A 23 -35.91 7.10 7.76
CA ARG A 23 -36.18 6.41 6.49
C ARG A 23 -34.96 6.45 5.56
N SER A 24 -34.29 7.57 5.44
CA SER A 24 -33.07 7.75 4.67
C SER A 24 -31.95 6.83 5.17
N ARG A 25 -31.76 6.73 6.49
CA ARG A 25 -30.75 5.81 7.10
C ARG A 25 -31.06 4.35 6.83
N ARG A 26 -32.32 3.91 6.88
CA ARG A 26 -32.68 2.52 6.56
C ARG A 26 -32.40 2.17 5.09
N ILE A 27 -32.70 3.08 4.17
CA ILE A 27 -32.41 2.91 2.74
C ILE A 27 -30.90 2.82 2.53
N ALA A 28 -30.10 3.67 3.19
CA ALA A 28 -28.66 3.63 3.12
C ALA A 28 -28.09 2.29 3.62
N TYR A 29 -28.59 1.74 4.75
CA TYR A 29 -28.19 0.42 5.24
C TYR A 29 -28.60 -0.72 4.30
N LEU A 30 -29.80 -0.64 3.69
CA LEU A 30 -30.25 -1.63 2.71
C LEU A 30 -29.39 -1.63 1.44
N LEU A 31 -28.95 -0.46 0.99
CA LEU A 31 -28.04 -0.33 -0.16
C LEU A 31 -26.64 -0.83 0.14
N LEU A 32 -26.16 -0.68 1.38
CA LEU A 32 -24.87 -1.19 1.83
C LEU A 32 -24.88 -2.71 2.08
N LEU A 33 -26.05 -3.30 2.38
CA LEU A 33 -26.20 -4.69 2.80
C LEU A 33 -25.59 -5.69 1.80
N PRO A 34 -25.82 -5.61 0.47
CA PRO A 34 -25.21 -6.55 -0.47
C PRO A 34 -23.69 -6.53 -0.44
N GLY A 35 -23.07 -5.32 -0.38
CA GLY A 35 -21.62 -5.17 -0.31
C GLY A 35 -21.04 -5.66 1.01
N VAL A 36 -21.68 -5.34 2.13
CA VAL A 36 -21.27 -5.81 3.46
C VAL A 36 -21.42 -7.32 3.57
N LEU A 37 -22.54 -7.90 3.08
CA LEU A 37 -22.76 -9.34 3.09
C LEU A 37 -21.68 -10.07 2.29
N TRP A 38 -21.35 -9.56 1.10
CA TRP A 38 -20.27 -10.09 0.28
C TRP A 38 -18.94 -10.08 1.04
N LEU A 39 -18.60 -8.96 1.66
CA LEU A 39 -17.36 -8.80 2.43
C LEU A 39 -17.33 -9.74 3.63
N VAL A 40 -18.45 -9.90 4.36
CA VAL A 40 -18.52 -10.82 5.48
C VAL A 40 -18.32 -12.27 5.02
N VAL A 41 -19.01 -12.70 3.96
CA VAL A 41 -18.95 -14.11 3.49
C VAL A 41 -17.57 -14.44 2.91
N PHE A 42 -16.98 -13.54 2.09
CA PHE A 42 -15.75 -13.85 1.36
C PHE A 42 -14.47 -13.36 2.05
N PHE A 43 -14.57 -12.53 3.05
CA PHE A 43 -13.41 -12.04 3.81
C PHE A 43 -13.47 -12.43 5.28
N VAL A 44 -14.54 -12.07 6.01
CA VAL A 44 -14.58 -12.30 7.45
C VAL A 44 -14.67 -13.80 7.77
N VAL A 45 -15.51 -14.56 7.05
CA VAL A 45 -15.65 -16.00 7.29
C VAL A 45 -14.33 -16.76 7.07
N PRO A 46 -13.59 -16.58 5.94
CA PRO A 46 -12.26 -17.19 5.78
C PRO A 46 -11.24 -16.77 6.84
N VAL A 47 -11.22 -15.50 7.25
CA VAL A 47 -10.32 -15.01 8.30
C VAL A 47 -10.64 -15.67 9.65
N VAL A 48 -11.93 -15.81 10.00
CA VAL A 48 -12.34 -16.52 11.22
C VAL A 48 -11.96 -18.01 11.14
N GLN A 49 -12.12 -18.64 9.98
CA GLN A 49 -11.69 -20.02 9.77
C GLN A 49 -10.16 -20.17 9.95
N LEU A 50 -9.37 -19.30 9.34
CA LEU A 50 -7.91 -19.29 9.52
C LEU A 50 -7.54 -19.13 11.00
N PHE A 51 -8.19 -18.20 11.70
CA PHE A 51 -7.97 -18.01 13.12
C PHE A 51 -8.32 -19.25 13.95
N THR A 52 -9.44 -19.93 13.64
CA THR A 52 -9.81 -21.16 14.35
C THR A 52 -8.84 -22.31 14.06
N VAL A 53 -8.37 -22.44 12.81
CA VAL A 53 -7.39 -23.48 12.44
C VAL A 53 -6.01 -23.20 13.07
N SER A 54 -5.61 -21.94 13.17
CA SER A 54 -4.31 -21.57 13.78
C SER A 54 -4.19 -21.95 15.26
N LEU A 55 -5.32 -22.13 15.94
CA LEU A 55 -5.38 -22.58 17.35
C LEU A 55 -5.43 -24.11 17.48
N GLN A 56 -5.59 -24.86 16.38
CA GLN A 56 -5.70 -26.32 16.42
C GLN A 56 -4.32 -26.97 16.45
N SER A 57 -4.24 -28.13 17.07
CA SER A 57 -3.03 -28.94 17.10
C SER A 57 -3.01 -29.96 15.97
N ASP A 58 -1.82 -30.26 15.44
CA ASP A 58 -1.64 -31.28 14.41
C ASP A 58 -2.01 -32.67 14.91
N TYR A 59 -2.63 -33.47 14.05
CA TYR A 59 -2.94 -34.86 14.38
C TYR A 59 -1.67 -35.70 14.32
N PRO A 60 -1.28 -36.39 15.42
CA PRO A 60 -0.08 -37.18 15.44
C PRO A 60 -0.06 -38.27 14.35
N GLY A 61 0.88 -38.18 13.41
CA GLY A 61 1.05 -39.17 12.34
C GLY A 61 0.21 -38.90 11.07
N ALA A 62 -0.55 -37.84 11.00
CA ALA A 62 -1.32 -37.44 9.80
C ALA A 62 -1.13 -35.94 9.49
N PRO A 63 -0.05 -35.55 8.79
CA PRO A 63 0.20 -34.14 8.42
C PRO A 63 -0.97 -33.55 7.62
N GLY A 64 -1.44 -32.36 8.03
CA GLY A 64 -2.57 -31.67 7.39
C GLY A 64 -3.94 -32.01 7.97
N TYR A 65 -4.02 -32.89 8.95
CA TYR A 65 -5.23 -33.12 9.75
C TYR A 65 -5.07 -32.47 11.12
N TYR A 66 -6.08 -31.70 11.51
CA TYR A 66 -6.10 -30.95 12.76
C TYR A 66 -7.24 -31.44 13.64
N TYR A 67 -7.01 -31.54 14.96
CA TYR A 67 -8.08 -31.77 15.90
C TYR A 67 -8.44 -30.49 16.66
N ARG A 68 -9.70 -30.39 17.02
CA ARG A 68 -10.19 -29.19 17.74
C ARG A 68 -9.59 -29.16 19.15
N ASP A 69 -8.56 -28.35 19.26
CA ASP A 69 -7.94 -27.95 20.52
C ASP A 69 -7.73 -26.45 20.50
N VAL A 70 -7.47 -25.84 21.65
CA VAL A 70 -7.13 -24.41 21.75
C VAL A 70 -5.71 -24.33 22.25
N ASN A 71 -4.78 -24.32 21.31
CA ASN A 71 -3.36 -24.33 21.59
C ASN A 71 -2.72 -22.98 21.23
N PHE A 72 -2.48 -22.14 22.23
CA PHE A 72 -1.78 -20.86 22.04
C PHE A 72 -0.27 -21.01 21.86
N SER A 73 0.32 -22.18 22.17
CA SER A 73 1.76 -22.39 21.97
C SER A 73 2.16 -22.33 20.50
N ASN A 74 1.24 -22.67 19.59
CA ASN A 74 1.46 -22.56 18.14
C ASN A 74 1.97 -21.17 17.72
N TYR A 75 1.48 -20.10 18.37
CA TYR A 75 1.92 -18.73 18.07
C TYR A 75 3.33 -18.45 18.61
N VAL A 76 3.66 -19.01 19.78
CA VAL A 76 5.00 -18.86 20.36
C VAL A 76 6.00 -19.64 19.52
N ASP A 77 5.68 -20.88 19.15
CA ASP A 77 6.52 -21.75 18.34
C ASP A 77 6.74 -21.13 16.96
N ALA A 78 5.68 -20.64 16.31
CA ALA A 78 5.79 -19.93 15.04
C ALA A 78 6.64 -18.65 15.15
N LEU A 79 6.49 -17.86 16.23
CA LEU A 79 7.32 -16.67 16.42
C LEU A 79 8.80 -17.03 16.62
N VAL A 80 9.09 -18.06 17.39
CA VAL A 80 10.47 -18.49 17.65
C VAL A 80 11.12 -19.04 16.37
N GLU A 81 10.39 -19.88 15.64
CA GLU A 81 10.87 -20.51 14.41
C GLU A 81 11.05 -19.51 13.26
N PHE A 82 10.05 -18.66 13.02
CA PHE A 82 10.01 -17.77 11.86
C PHE A 82 10.52 -16.35 12.14
N TRP A 83 10.97 -16.04 13.37
CA TRP A 83 11.49 -14.71 13.70
C TRP A 83 12.58 -14.18 12.76
N PRO A 84 13.59 -14.98 12.36
CA PRO A 84 14.61 -14.50 11.44
C PRO A 84 14.05 -14.16 10.05
N HIS A 85 13.05 -14.94 9.58
CA HIS A 85 12.39 -14.72 8.29
C HIS A 85 11.51 -13.46 8.33
N MET A 86 10.77 -13.27 9.42
CA MET A 86 9.98 -12.06 9.63
C MET A 86 10.85 -10.80 9.63
N LEU A 87 11.99 -10.84 10.32
CA LEU A 87 12.91 -9.71 10.35
C LEU A 87 13.51 -9.42 8.97
N ARG A 88 13.90 -10.45 8.21
CA ARG A 88 14.39 -10.30 6.83
C ARG A 88 13.33 -9.68 5.92
N SER A 89 12.09 -10.16 6.01
CA SER A 89 10.96 -9.66 5.23
C SER A 89 10.72 -8.15 5.51
N LEU A 90 10.70 -7.76 6.77
CA LEU A 90 10.56 -6.36 7.18
C LEU A 90 11.74 -5.50 6.69
N LEU A 91 12.98 -6.00 6.79
CA LEU A 91 14.16 -5.30 6.32
C LEU A 91 14.15 -5.13 4.80
N PHE A 92 13.83 -6.19 4.04
CA PHE A 92 13.77 -6.10 2.59
C PHE A 92 12.63 -5.21 2.13
N GLY A 93 11.46 -5.28 2.77
CA GLY A 93 10.35 -4.36 2.54
C GLY A 93 10.72 -2.89 2.81
N ALA A 94 11.44 -2.62 3.91
CA ALA A 94 11.91 -1.28 4.26
C ALA A 94 12.95 -0.76 3.26
N LEU A 95 13.93 -1.59 2.88
CA LEU A 95 14.93 -1.24 1.88
C LEU A 95 14.29 -0.99 0.50
N ALA A 96 13.40 -1.87 0.06
CA ALA A 96 12.67 -1.70 -1.19
C ALA A 96 11.84 -0.41 -1.19
N THR A 97 11.16 -0.10 -0.08
CA THR A 97 10.39 1.14 0.09
C THR A 97 11.29 2.36 0.04
N PHE A 98 12.45 2.31 0.69
CA PHE A 98 13.43 3.39 0.65
C PHE A 98 13.94 3.65 -0.78
N PHE A 99 14.36 2.60 -1.50
CA PHE A 99 14.81 2.74 -2.89
C PHE A 99 13.68 3.16 -3.82
N ALA A 100 12.48 2.64 -3.62
CA ALA A 100 11.30 3.07 -4.36
C ALA A 100 11.05 4.58 -4.13
N PHE A 101 11.16 5.09 -2.90
CA PHE A 101 11.03 6.51 -2.60
C PHE A 101 12.10 7.34 -3.31
N VAL A 102 13.37 6.93 -3.23
CA VAL A 102 14.50 7.65 -3.86
C VAL A 102 14.32 7.75 -5.37
N LEU A 103 13.77 6.71 -6.03
CA LEU A 103 13.50 6.72 -7.47
C LEU A 103 12.19 7.43 -7.81
N ALA A 104 11.14 7.19 -7.03
CA ALA A 104 9.80 7.70 -7.28
C ALA A 104 9.70 9.21 -7.10
N TYR A 105 10.39 9.78 -6.10
CA TYR A 105 10.24 11.19 -5.79
C TYR A 105 10.76 12.10 -6.91
N PRO A 106 11.98 11.92 -7.46
CA PRO A 106 12.45 12.71 -8.61
C PRO A 106 11.55 12.51 -9.84
N LEU A 107 11.08 11.29 -10.07
CA LEU A 107 10.19 10.99 -11.19
C LEU A 107 8.84 11.71 -11.04
N ALA A 108 8.21 11.61 -9.88
CA ALA A 108 6.95 12.29 -9.57
C ALA A 108 7.12 13.83 -9.64
N TYR A 109 8.22 14.37 -9.14
CA TYR A 109 8.55 15.78 -9.24
C TYR A 109 8.70 16.24 -10.69
N ALA A 110 9.43 15.48 -11.51
CA ALA A 110 9.58 15.77 -12.93
C ALA A 110 8.23 15.74 -13.65
N MET A 111 7.39 14.77 -13.34
CA MET A 111 6.04 14.64 -13.91
C MET A 111 5.13 15.82 -13.51
N ALA A 112 5.19 16.26 -12.26
CA ALA A 112 4.34 17.35 -11.76
C ALA A 112 4.74 18.72 -12.32
N PHE A 113 6.05 19.03 -12.40
CA PHE A 113 6.51 20.39 -12.64
C PHE A 113 7.32 20.58 -13.94
N LYS A 114 7.93 19.52 -14.50
CA LYS A 114 8.85 19.65 -15.65
C LYS A 114 8.40 18.96 -16.93
N ALA A 115 7.53 17.95 -16.83
CA ALA A 115 7.21 17.10 -17.97
C ALA A 115 6.31 17.76 -19.03
N GLY A 116 5.53 18.80 -18.69
CA GLY A 116 4.63 19.48 -19.63
C GLY A 116 3.80 18.51 -20.46
N ARG A 117 3.95 18.53 -21.78
CA ARG A 117 3.24 17.63 -22.71
C ARG A 117 3.59 16.13 -22.56
N TRP A 118 4.73 15.80 -22.00
CA TRP A 118 5.18 14.43 -21.79
C TRP A 118 4.62 13.77 -20.51
N ARG A 119 3.95 14.54 -19.69
CA ARG A 119 3.34 14.08 -18.43
C ARG A 119 2.47 12.83 -18.59
N SER A 120 1.55 12.86 -19.57
CA SER A 120 0.66 11.71 -19.84
C SER A 120 1.43 10.47 -20.27
N VAL A 121 2.48 10.64 -21.08
CA VAL A 121 3.34 9.52 -21.51
C VAL A 121 4.07 8.92 -20.32
N MET A 122 4.66 9.76 -19.45
CA MET A 122 5.35 9.29 -18.25
C MET A 122 4.39 8.56 -17.30
N LEU A 123 3.17 9.08 -17.11
CA LEU A 123 2.12 8.39 -16.34
C LEU A 123 1.81 7.01 -16.92
N ILE A 124 1.61 6.92 -18.23
CA ILE A 124 1.35 5.65 -18.91
C ILE A 124 2.53 4.70 -18.70
N CYS A 125 3.77 5.16 -18.87
CA CYS A 125 4.97 4.33 -18.64
C CYS A 125 5.08 3.81 -17.20
N VAL A 126 4.69 4.60 -16.21
CA VAL A 126 4.66 4.18 -14.80
C VAL A 126 3.56 3.15 -14.55
N ILE A 127 2.38 3.32 -15.16
CA ILE A 127 1.23 2.46 -14.95
C ILE A 127 1.27 1.21 -15.84
N ALA A 128 1.87 1.27 -17.02
CA ALA A 128 1.91 0.18 -18.00
C ALA A 128 2.34 -1.19 -17.41
N PRO A 129 3.34 -1.27 -16.51
CA PRO A 129 3.71 -2.54 -15.88
C PRO A 129 2.57 -3.21 -15.09
N PHE A 130 1.58 -2.45 -14.60
CA PHE A 130 0.43 -3.04 -13.90
C PHE A 130 -0.48 -3.90 -14.78
N PHE A 131 -0.52 -3.62 -16.07
CA PHE A 131 -1.30 -4.40 -17.03
C PHE A 131 -0.64 -5.74 -17.36
N THR A 132 0.61 -5.94 -16.92
CA THR A 132 1.31 -7.22 -17.04
C THR A 132 1.10 -8.06 -15.76
N SER A 133 0.94 -9.37 -15.92
CA SER A 133 0.84 -10.28 -14.78
C SER A 133 2.04 -10.12 -13.84
N PHE A 134 1.78 -10.10 -12.53
CA PHE A 134 2.80 -10.03 -11.49
C PHE A 134 3.81 -11.19 -11.61
N ILE A 135 3.32 -12.41 -11.87
CA ILE A 135 4.16 -13.60 -12.05
C ILE A 135 5.06 -13.46 -13.28
N LEU A 136 4.53 -12.98 -14.42
CA LEU A 136 5.33 -12.76 -15.61
C LEU A 136 6.43 -11.73 -15.40
N ARG A 137 6.15 -10.66 -14.67
CA ARG A 137 7.16 -9.65 -14.29
C ARG A 137 8.25 -10.23 -13.42
N THR A 138 7.89 -11.06 -12.44
CA THR A 138 8.85 -11.72 -11.57
C THR A 138 9.73 -12.70 -12.33
N ILE A 139 9.15 -13.49 -13.26
CA ILE A 139 9.92 -14.39 -14.12
C ILE A 139 10.88 -13.60 -15.02
N ALA A 140 10.39 -12.53 -15.67
CA ALA A 140 11.22 -11.68 -16.51
C ALA A 140 12.36 -11.03 -15.71
N TRP A 141 12.09 -10.60 -14.48
CA TRP A 141 13.09 -10.05 -13.56
C TRP A 141 14.17 -11.06 -13.22
N ARG A 142 13.78 -12.30 -12.92
CA ARG A 142 14.73 -13.39 -12.68
C ARG A 142 15.61 -13.68 -13.90
N GLN A 143 15.05 -13.63 -15.12
CA GLN A 143 15.82 -13.79 -16.35
C GLN A 143 16.79 -12.63 -16.62
N ILE A 144 16.37 -11.39 -16.34
CA ILE A 144 17.24 -10.20 -16.48
C ILE A 144 18.42 -10.26 -15.53
N LEU A 145 18.21 -10.77 -14.29
CA LEU A 145 19.23 -10.90 -13.27
C LEU A 145 19.98 -12.23 -13.32
N ALA A 146 19.64 -13.14 -14.25
CA ALA A 146 20.33 -14.41 -14.39
C ALA A 146 21.85 -14.20 -14.55
N ASP A 147 22.64 -15.12 -14.03
CA ASP A 147 24.11 -15.02 -13.99
C ASP A 147 24.74 -14.91 -15.39
N ASP A 148 24.06 -15.43 -16.41
CA ASP A 148 24.40 -15.29 -17.83
C ASP A 148 23.67 -14.11 -18.52
N GLY A 149 22.92 -13.31 -17.74
CA GLY A 149 22.15 -12.17 -18.24
C GLY A 149 22.99 -10.95 -18.54
N VAL A 150 22.39 -10.01 -19.30
CA VAL A 150 23.03 -8.75 -19.69
C VAL A 150 23.42 -7.91 -18.48
N VAL A 151 22.59 -7.89 -17.43
CA VAL A 151 22.84 -7.08 -16.20
C VAL A 151 24.04 -7.67 -15.44
N ALA A 152 24.10 -9.00 -15.29
CA ALA A 152 25.21 -9.65 -14.62
C ALA A 152 26.53 -9.40 -15.35
N SER A 153 26.54 -9.52 -16.70
CA SER A 153 27.72 -9.26 -17.50
C SER A 153 28.22 -7.82 -17.42
N VAL A 154 27.31 -6.84 -17.44
CA VAL A 154 27.64 -5.41 -17.29
C VAL A 154 28.19 -5.11 -15.88
N LEU A 155 27.55 -5.60 -14.83
CA LEU A 155 27.99 -5.36 -13.45
C LEU A 155 29.32 -6.07 -13.13
N THR A 156 29.57 -7.24 -13.71
CA THR A 156 30.84 -7.95 -13.61
C THR A 156 31.95 -7.18 -14.35
N SER A 157 31.68 -6.66 -15.55
CA SER A 157 32.66 -5.85 -16.29
C SER A 157 32.99 -4.54 -15.59
N LEU A 158 32.09 -3.99 -14.80
CA LEU A 158 32.29 -2.79 -13.96
C LEU A 158 32.94 -3.12 -12.59
N HIS A 159 33.31 -4.37 -12.33
CA HIS A 159 33.87 -4.83 -11.05
C HIS A 159 32.97 -4.54 -9.82
N LEU A 160 31.67 -4.39 -10.03
CA LEU A 160 30.69 -4.11 -8.98
C LEU A 160 30.13 -5.39 -8.33
N LEU A 161 30.46 -6.57 -8.88
CA LEU A 161 30.04 -7.89 -8.38
C LEU A 161 31.24 -8.77 -8.06
N PRO A 162 31.71 -8.78 -6.83
CA PRO A 162 32.65 -9.79 -6.38
C PRO A 162 31.95 -11.14 -6.28
N GLY A 163 32.15 -12.04 -7.26
CA GLY A 163 31.56 -13.38 -7.27
C GLY A 163 30.62 -13.71 -8.44
N GLY A 164 30.26 -12.74 -9.29
CA GLY A 164 29.57 -12.99 -10.57
C GLY A 164 28.11 -13.42 -10.46
N ARG A 165 27.54 -13.59 -9.28
CA ARG A 165 26.16 -14.01 -9.05
C ARG A 165 25.32 -12.89 -8.46
N ILE A 166 24.19 -12.57 -9.10
CA ILE A 166 23.17 -11.66 -8.59
C ILE A 166 21.95 -12.44 -8.11
N THR A 167 21.63 -13.52 -8.82
CA THR A 167 20.50 -14.40 -8.52
C THR A 167 20.63 -14.94 -7.10
N GLU A 168 19.52 -15.02 -6.37
CA GLU A 168 19.45 -15.48 -4.97
C GLU A 168 20.16 -14.58 -3.95
N THR A 169 20.47 -13.32 -4.31
CA THR A 169 21.02 -12.35 -3.37
C THR A 169 19.93 -11.42 -2.83
N TRP A 170 20.15 -10.89 -1.64
CA TRP A 170 19.27 -9.87 -1.06
C TRP A 170 19.14 -8.64 -1.96
N VAL A 171 20.16 -8.32 -2.77
CA VAL A 171 20.12 -7.20 -3.73
C VAL A 171 19.10 -7.45 -4.84
N ALA A 172 19.06 -8.68 -5.38
CA ALA A 172 18.10 -9.06 -6.41
C ALA A 172 16.66 -8.98 -5.88
N VAL A 173 16.43 -9.45 -4.65
CA VAL A 173 15.12 -9.37 -3.98
C VAL A 173 14.71 -7.92 -3.78
N VAL A 174 15.55 -7.09 -3.18
CA VAL A 174 15.24 -5.67 -2.93
C VAL A 174 15.00 -4.91 -4.23
N ALA A 175 15.82 -5.16 -5.26
CA ALA A 175 15.64 -4.52 -6.57
C ALA A 175 14.34 -4.95 -7.27
N GLY A 176 14.00 -6.24 -7.20
CA GLY A 176 12.73 -6.79 -7.70
C GLY A 176 11.51 -6.19 -7.01
N LEU A 177 11.54 -6.15 -5.67
CA LEU A 177 10.50 -5.51 -4.86
C LEU A 177 10.37 -4.01 -5.20
N THR A 178 11.51 -3.31 -5.29
CA THR A 178 11.54 -1.89 -5.66
C THR A 178 10.86 -1.66 -7.01
N TYR A 179 11.23 -2.44 -8.04
CA TYR A 179 10.63 -2.35 -9.35
C TYR A 179 9.12 -2.66 -9.34
N ASN A 180 8.72 -3.74 -8.67
CA ASN A 180 7.33 -4.18 -8.64
C ASN A 180 6.41 -3.17 -7.96
N PHE A 181 6.89 -2.52 -6.89
CA PHE A 181 6.09 -1.60 -6.09
C PHE A 181 6.37 -0.12 -6.37
N LEU A 182 7.30 0.22 -7.29
CA LEU A 182 7.62 1.59 -7.69
C LEU A 182 6.38 2.44 -8.02
N PRO A 183 5.42 1.96 -8.82
CA PRO A 183 4.24 2.75 -9.18
C PRO A 183 3.35 3.11 -7.97
N PHE A 184 3.28 2.25 -6.95
CA PHE A 184 2.54 2.55 -5.71
C PHE A 184 3.17 3.69 -4.91
N MET A 185 4.47 3.93 -5.08
CA MET A 185 5.15 5.08 -4.50
C MET A 185 5.01 6.33 -5.38
N VAL A 186 5.17 6.20 -6.71
CA VAL A 186 5.14 7.33 -7.67
C VAL A 186 3.79 8.01 -7.68
N LEU A 187 2.69 7.25 -7.80
CA LEU A 187 1.37 7.82 -8.04
C LEU A 187 0.83 8.69 -6.89
N PRO A 188 0.91 8.30 -5.61
CA PRO A 188 0.47 9.15 -4.51
C PRO A 188 1.34 10.41 -4.35
N ILE A 189 2.66 10.28 -4.54
CA ILE A 189 3.57 11.43 -4.48
C ILE A 189 3.24 12.40 -5.61
N TYR A 190 3.09 11.89 -6.83
CA TYR A 190 2.70 12.69 -7.99
C TYR A 190 1.36 13.39 -7.76
N ALA A 191 0.33 12.68 -7.30
CA ALA A 191 -1.00 13.26 -7.04
C ALA A 191 -0.97 14.34 -5.95
N SER A 192 -0.06 14.23 -4.97
CA SER A 192 0.14 15.23 -3.94
C SER A 192 0.87 16.47 -4.49
N LEU A 193 1.92 16.27 -5.28
CA LEU A 193 2.67 17.35 -5.92
C LEU A 193 1.86 18.09 -6.99
N GLU A 194 1.00 17.38 -7.73
CA GLU A 194 0.12 18.00 -8.73
C GLU A 194 -0.89 18.97 -8.13
N ARG A 195 -1.32 18.74 -6.89
CA ARG A 195 -2.23 19.63 -6.15
C ARG A 195 -1.52 20.80 -5.51
N ALA A 196 -0.19 20.78 -5.43
CA ALA A 196 0.60 21.85 -4.87
C ALA A 196 0.55 23.08 -5.80
N ASP A 197 0.30 24.26 -5.24
CA ASP A 197 0.34 25.51 -6.03
C ASP A 197 1.81 25.82 -6.42
N PRO A 198 2.13 25.86 -7.73
CA PRO A 198 3.48 26.18 -8.20
C PRO A 198 3.99 27.53 -7.69
N ARG A 199 3.08 28.49 -7.46
CA ARG A 199 3.42 29.84 -6.95
C ARG A 199 4.07 29.79 -5.58
N VAL A 200 3.69 28.83 -4.73
CA VAL A 200 4.31 28.66 -3.39
C VAL A 200 5.77 28.19 -3.53
N ILE A 201 6.05 27.36 -4.54
CA ILE A 201 7.42 26.87 -4.81
C ILE A 201 8.26 28.00 -5.41
N GLU A 202 7.70 28.81 -6.32
CA GLU A 202 8.34 29.99 -6.92
C GLU A 202 8.65 31.03 -5.84
N ALA A 203 7.69 31.36 -4.96
CA ALA A 203 7.90 32.26 -3.84
C ALA A 203 9.03 31.82 -2.89
N GLY A 204 9.21 30.50 -2.71
CA GLY A 204 10.35 29.93 -1.99
C GLY A 204 11.70 30.25 -2.65
N GLY A 205 11.75 30.34 -3.98
CA GLY A 205 12.92 30.79 -4.74
C GLY A 205 13.18 32.28 -4.59
N ASP A 206 12.13 33.12 -4.61
CA ASP A 206 12.21 34.58 -4.48
C ASP A 206 12.71 35.03 -3.10
N LEU A 207 12.51 34.24 -2.08
CA LEU A 207 13.03 34.46 -0.72
C LEU A 207 14.53 34.13 -0.57
N TYR A 208 15.27 34.06 -1.66
CA TYR A 208 16.70 33.72 -1.71
C TYR A 208 17.04 32.34 -1.15
N ALA A 209 16.07 31.44 -1.09
CA ALA A 209 16.29 30.06 -0.68
C ALA A 209 16.98 29.28 -1.81
N SER A 210 18.02 28.51 -1.48
CA SER A 210 18.60 27.57 -2.43
C SER A 210 17.55 26.52 -2.85
N GLY A 211 17.66 25.97 -4.06
CA GLY A 211 16.74 24.95 -4.53
C GLY A 211 16.58 23.75 -3.56
N LEU A 212 17.66 23.39 -2.84
CA LEU A 212 17.62 22.35 -1.81
C LEU A 212 16.82 22.81 -0.57
N THR A 213 16.94 24.08 -0.19
CA THR A 213 16.17 24.64 0.94
C THR A 213 14.69 24.73 0.60
N THR A 214 14.35 25.19 -0.61
CA THR A 214 12.97 25.23 -1.11
C THR A 214 12.38 23.82 -1.17
N PHE A 215 13.16 22.85 -1.64
CA PHE A 215 12.76 21.45 -1.63
C PHE A 215 12.45 20.96 -0.22
N ALA A 216 13.39 21.11 0.71
CA ALA A 216 13.26 20.55 2.07
C ALA A 216 12.19 21.26 2.91
N ARG A 217 12.00 22.59 2.73
CA ARG A 217 11.10 23.39 3.56
C ARG A 217 9.73 23.63 2.97
N VAL A 218 9.58 23.50 1.65
CA VAL A 218 8.34 23.79 0.93
C VAL A 218 7.82 22.54 0.23
N THR A 219 8.56 22.01 -0.75
CA THR A 219 8.07 20.95 -1.63
C THR A 219 7.86 19.63 -0.89
N LEU A 220 8.83 19.22 -0.07
CA LEU A 220 8.75 17.96 0.67
C LEU A 220 7.61 17.97 1.71
N PRO A 221 7.45 18.99 2.56
CA PRO A 221 6.30 19.06 3.47
C PRO A 221 4.95 19.08 2.77
N MET A 222 4.81 19.79 1.65
CA MET A 222 3.58 19.83 0.87
C MET A 222 3.23 18.46 0.26
N SER A 223 4.23 17.67 -0.10
CA SER A 223 4.07 16.34 -0.65
C SER A 223 3.98 15.22 0.41
N MET A 224 4.15 15.54 1.70
CA MET A 224 4.19 14.56 2.79
C MET A 224 2.96 13.63 2.83
N PRO A 225 1.72 14.09 2.62
CA PRO A 225 0.57 13.17 2.55
C PRO A 225 0.72 12.13 1.45
N GLY A 226 1.26 12.51 0.29
CA GLY A 226 1.56 11.57 -0.81
C GLY A 226 2.71 10.63 -0.48
N VAL A 227 3.76 11.13 0.18
CA VAL A 227 4.91 10.32 0.63
C VAL A 227 4.45 9.26 1.64
N LEU A 228 3.66 9.65 2.65
CA LEU A 228 3.14 8.71 3.65
C LEU A 228 2.23 7.66 3.02
N ALA A 229 1.30 8.07 2.16
CA ALA A 229 0.43 7.14 1.44
C ALA A 229 1.23 6.18 0.55
N GLY A 230 2.20 6.68 -0.22
CA GLY A 230 3.08 5.87 -1.07
C GLY A 230 3.93 4.90 -0.26
N THR A 231 4.47 5.35 0.88
CA THR A 231 5.26 4.51 1.78
C THR A 231 4.42 3.33 2.32
N LEU A 232 3.21 3.57 2.78
CA LEU A 232 2.32 2.51 3.28
C LEU A 232 1.91 1.55 2.17
N LEU A 233 1.51 2.09 1.00
CA LEU A 233 1.10 1.30 -0.17
C LEU A 233 2.24 0.46 -0.75
N THR A 234 3.49 0.85 -0.54
CA THR A 234 4.69 0.12 -0.98
C THR A 234 5.16 -0.85 0.09
N PHE A 235 5.30 -0.40 1.35
CA PHE A 235 5.89 -1.18 2.43
C PHE A 235 5.05 -2.40 2.81
N ILE A 236 3.72 -2.23 2.98
CA ILE A 236 2.86 -3.32 3.43
C ILE A 236 2.89 -4.51 2.47
N PRO A 237 2.64 -4.36 1.15
CA PRO A 237 2.71 -5.50 0.25
C PRO A 237 4.15 -5.99 0.00
N ALA A 238 5.16 -5.11 0.04
CA ALA A 238 6.56 -5.53 -0.14
C ALA A 238 7.06 -6.38 1.02
N SER A 239 6.65 -6.09 2.26
CA SER A 239 7.01 -6.90 3.44
C SER A 239 6.26 -8.24 3.50
N GLY A 240 5.11 -8.36 2.84
CA GLY A 240 4.33 -9.60 2.74
C GLY A 240 4.55 -10.39 1.45
N ASP A 241 5.48 -9.99 0.60
CA ASP A 241 5.71 -10.64 -0.69
C ASP A 241 6.51 -11.95 -0.54
N TYR A 242 5.80 -13.07 -0.63
CA TYR A 242 6.39 -14.42 -0.57
C TYR A 242 6.94 -14.91 -1.92
N VAL A 243 6.70 -14.18 -3.02
CA VAL A 243 7.12 -14.62 -4.37
C VAL A 243 8.56 -14.20 -4.66
N ASN A 244 8.99 -13.04 -4.14
CA ASN A 244 10.32 -12.49 -4.34
C ASN A 244 11.27 -12.71 -3.14
N ALA A 245 10.72 -13.17 -1.99
CA ALA A 245 11.47 -13.38 -0.75
C ALA A 245 12.29 -14.67 -0.68
#